data_db0b27dd43ff50f10c1dda05e3f6fd48
#
_entry.id   db0b27dd43ff50f10c1dda05e3f6fd48
#
_cell.length_a   1.000
_cell.length_b   1.000
_cell.length_c   1.000
_cell.angle_alpha   90.00
_cell.angle_beta   90.00
_cell.angle_gamma   90.00
#
_symmetry.space_group_name_H-M   'P 1'
#
loop_
_entity.id
_entity.type
_entity.pdbx_description
1 polymer ?
#
loop_
_entity_poly.entity_id
_entity_poly.type
_entity_poly.pdbx_seq_one_letter_code
_entity_poly.pdbx_strand_id
1 'polypeptide(L)'
;AVFSRCLSAMKDERVTAAAVFDRIIPPFTGDKELFVENIRQALYASKIISYAQGYTLMRAAAGAYGWNLNYGGIALMWRGGCIIRSAFLGKIKDAYIENPALSNLLLDPYFEKTIKELLPAWRTVVSAAASCGVPAPAMSAALSYFDGYTTRCLPANLLQAQRDYFGAHTYRRLDASADQVFHTNWTGHGGSTAAGTYNA
;
A
#
# COMPACT_ATOMS: atom_id res chain seq x y z
N ALA A 1 7.39 -7.62 -1.05
CA ALA A 1 8.81 -7.93 -1.31
C ALA A 1 9.25 -9.21 -0.59
N VAL A 2 8.97 -9.36 0.70
CA VAL A 2 9.36 -10.56 1.48
C VAL A 2 8.77 -11.84 0.87
N PHE A 3 7.47 -11.88 0.63
CA PHE A 3 6.80 -13.05 0.05
C PHE A 3 7.32 -13.39 -1.36
N SER A 4 7.61 -12.38 -2.18
CA SER A 4 8.21 -12.60 -3.51
C SER A 4 9.57 -13.26 -3.41
N ARG A 5 10.39 -12.88 -2.42
CA ARG A 5 11.68 -13.51 -2.17
C ARG A 5 11.53 -14.95 -1.69
N CYS A 6 10.60 -15.20 -0.76
CA CYS A 6 10.32 -16.56 -0.30
C CYS A 6 9.87 -17.46 -1.46
N LEU A 7 8.95 -17.00 -2.29
CA LEU A 7 8.51 -17.71 -3.48
C LEU A 7 9.64 -17.95 -4.49
N SER A 8 10.55 -16.99 -4.65
CA SER A 8 11.74 -17.12 -5.49
C SER A 8 12.64 -18.28 -5.06
N ALA A 9 12.76 -18.54 -3.76
CA ALA A 9 13.59 -19.62 -3.22
C ALA A 9 13.03 -21.03 -3.51
N MET A 10 11.75 -21.17 -3.82
CA MET A 10 11.06 -22.45 -4.06
C MET A 10 11.19 -22.89 -5.55
N LYS A 11 12.43 -22.93 -6.09
CA LYS A 11 12.66 -23.12 -7.52
C LYS A 11 12.10 -24.44 -8.04
N ASP A 12 12.42 -25.56 -7.39
CA ASP A 12 12.06 -26.89 -7.87
C ASP A 12 10.55 -27.14 -7.80
N GLU A 13 9.91 -26.67 -6.73
CA GLU A 13 8.47 -26.70 -6.58
C GLU A 13 7.77 -25.86 -7.66
N ARG A 14 8.29 -24.65 -7.96
CA ARG A 14 7.73 -23.80 -9.02
C ARG A 14 7.87 -24.44 -10.42
N VAL A 15 8.96 -25.16 -10.69
CA VAL A 15 9.15 -25.89 -11.96
C VAL A 15 8.09 -26.99 -12.07
N THR A 16 7.88 -27.75 -11.00
CA THR A 16 6.83 -28.80 -10.95
C THR A 16 5.43 -28.20 -11.14
N ALA A 17 5.13 -27.12 -10.43
CA ALA A 17 3.85 -26.43 -10.57
C ALA A 17 3.62 -25.87 -11.97
N ALA A 18 4.67 -25.29 -12.58
CA ALA A 18 4.59 -24.79 -13.95
C ALA A 18 4.23 -25.86 -14.96
N ALA A 19 4.77 -27.09 -14.80
CA ALA A 19 4.43 -28.22 -15.65
C ALA A 19 2.98 -28.72 -15.46
N VAL A 20 2.47 -28.64 -14.22
CA VAL A 20 1.09 -29.06 -13.90
C VAL A 20 0.05 -28.08 -14.47
N PHE A 21 0.32 -26.78 -14.33
CA PHE A 21 -0.66 -25.76 -14.73
C PHE A 21 -0.57 -25.37 -16.21
N ASP A 22 0.55 -25.67 -16.87
CA ASP A 22 0.80 -25.42 -18.31
C ASP A 22 0.20 -24.09 -18.81
N ARG A 23 0.62 -22.99 -18.14
CA ARG A 23 0.01 -21.68 -18.36
C ARG A 23 0.36 -21.10 -19.72
N ILE A 24 -0.65 -20.78 -20.50
CA ILE A 24 -0.50 -19.97 -21.71
C ILE A 24 -0.36 -18.50 -21.29
N ILE A 25 0.80 -17.92 -21.56
CA ILE A 25 1.06 -16.49 -21.33
C ILE A 25 0.75 -15.74 -22.63
N PRO A 26 -0.30 -14.91 -22.68
CA PRO A 26 -0.60 -14.16 -23.89
C PRO A 26 0.52 -13.16 -24.19
N PRO A 27 0.90 -13.00 -25.48
CA PRO A 27 1.89 -12.02 -25.86
C PRO A 27 1.39 -10.59 -25.59
N PHE A 28 2.30 -9.70 -25.23
CA PHE A 28 1.99 -8.28 -25.18
C PHE A 28 1.84 -7.73 -26.60
N THR A 29 0.69 -7.11 -26.90
CA THR A 29 0.33 -6.61 -28.24
C THR A 29 0.38 -5.09 -28.38
N GLY A 30 0.74 -4.37 -27.30
CA GLY A 30 0.81 -2.90 -27.30
C GLY A 30 2.13 -2.36 -27.86
N ASP A 31 2.21 -1.01 -27.91
CA ASP A 31 3.45 -0.30 -28.22
C ASP A 31 4.50 -0.57 -27.12
N LYS A 32 5.63 -1.17 -27.52
CA LYS A 32 6.68 -1.58 -26.59
C LYS A 32 7.43 -0.40 -26.00
N GLU A 33 7.71 0.64 -26.78
CA GLU A 33 8.46 1.82 -26.33
C GLU A 33 7.64 2.60 -25.31
N LEU A 34 6.38 2.85 -25.62
CA LEU A 34 5.43 3.47 -24.67
C LEU A 34 5.26 2.62 -23.42
N PHE A 35 5.22 1.30 -23.54
CA PHE A 35 5.06 0.42 -22.38
C PHE A 35 6.30 0.41 -21.48
N VAL A 36 7.49 0.47 -22.04
CA VAL A 36 8.74 0.63 -21.26
C VAL A 36 8.72 1.94 -20.47
N GLU A 37 8.28 3.05 -21.10
CA GLU A 37 8.10 4.32 -20.38
C GLU A 37 7.04 4.22 -19.28
N ASN A 38 5.93 3.55 -19.53
CA ASN A 38 4.92 3.29 -18.50
C ASN A 38 5.48 2.48 -17.33
N ILE A 39 6.34 1.49 -17.58
CA ILE A 39 7.03 0.72 -16.52
C ILE A 39 7.93 1.65 -15.68
N ARG A 40 8.68 2.56 -16.31
CA ARG A 40 9.50 3.54 -15.62
C ARG A 40 8.65 4.41 -14.68
N GLN A 41 7.51 4.89 -15.17
CA GLN A 41 6.56 5.69 -14.41
C GLN A 41 5.93 4.90 -13.25
N ALA A 42 5.49 3.67 -13.51
CA ALA A 42 4.91 2.79 -12.50
C ALA A 42 5.92 2.46 -11.39
N LEU A 43 7.18 2.21 -11.75
CA LEU A 43 8.24 1.98 -10.78
C LEU A 43 8.49 3.21 -9.91
N TYR A 44 8.50 4.40 -10.51
CA TYR A 44 8.69 5.65 -9.79
C TYR A 44 7.55 5.91 -8.80
N ALA A 45 6.29 5.76 -9.23
CA ALA A 45 5.11 5.88 -8.37
C ALA A 45 5.14 4.86 -7.22
N SER A 46 5.37 3.58 -7.52
CA SER A 46 5.44 2.51 -6.51
C SER A 46 6.53 2.78 -5.48
N LYS A 47 7.65 3.34 -5.92
CA LYS A 47 8.76 3.71 -5.05
C LYS A 47 8.38 4.86 -4.10
N ILE A 48 7.69 5.89 -4.59
CA ILE A 48 7.16 6.98 -3.74
C ILE A 48 6.22 6.41 -2.68
N ILE A 49 5.30 5.52 -3.04
CA ILE A 49 4.39 4.89 -2.08
C ILE A 49 5.15 4.09 -1.02
N SER A 50 6.18 3.35 -1.40
CA SER A 50 6.99 2.59 -0.45
C SER A 50 7.66 3.49 0.58
N TYR A 51 8.16 4.65 0.16
CA TYR A 51 8.70 5.66 1.09
C TYR A 51 7.60 6.27 1.96
N ALA A 52 6.45 6.62 1.39
CA ALA A 52 5.32 7.15 2.15
C ALA A 52 4.90 6.20 3.29
N GLN A 53 4.82 4.89 3.01
CA GLN A 53 4.53 3.87 4.02
C GLN A 53 5.63 3.80 5.09
N GLY A 54 6.90 3.85 4.69
CA GLY A 54 8.04 3.84 5.62
C GLY A 54 8.03 5.06 6.56
N TYR A 55 7.74 6.24 6.04
CA TYR A 55 7.62 7.46 6.87
C TYR A 55 6.40 7.40 7.79
N THR A 56 5.27 6.85 7.33
CA THR A 56 4.10 6.62 8.18
C THR A 56 4.44 5.68 9.34
N LEU A 57 5.17 4.58 9.08
CA LEU A 57 5.63 3.67 10.11
C LEU A 57 6.57 4.35 11.11
N MET A 58 7.55 5.13 10.64
CA MET A 58 8.46 5.88 11.52
C MET A 58 7.70 6.88 12.41
N ARG A 59 6.68 7.56 11.87
CA ARG A 59 5.83 8.45 12.67
C ARG A 59 5.05 7.70 13.75
N ALA A 60 4.45 6.58 13.41
CA ALA A 60 3.75 5.75 14.38
C ALA A 60 4.68 5.26 15.50
N ALA A 61 5.87 4.80 15.14
CA ALA A 61 6.89 4.38 16.09
C ALA A 61 7.38 5.56 16.96
N ALA A 62 7.63 6.72 16.35
CA ALA A 62 8.02 7.92 17.08
C ALA A 62 6.98 8.32 18.14
N GLY A 63 5.69 8.25 17.81
CA GLY A 63 4.61 8.49 18.78
C GLY A 63 4.56 7.44 19.89
N ALA A 64 4.70 6.15 19.54
CA ALA A 64 4.64 5.05 20.49
C ALA A 64 5.84 4.99 21.46
N TYR A 65 7.03 5.37 20.98
CA TYR A 65 8.28 5.27 21.75
C TYR A 65 8.82 6.63 22.22
N GLY A 66 8.12 7.73 21.97
CA GLY A 66 8.56 9.08 22.36
C GLY A 66 9.80 9.57 21.62
N TRP A 67 10.03 9.15 20.38
CA TRP A 67 11.19 9.56 19.60
C TRP A 67 10.95 10.92 18.93
N ASN A 68 11.98 11.75 18.93
CA ASN A 68 11.99 12.99 18.16
C ASN A 68 12.81 12.78 16.88
N LEU A 69 12.13 12.43 15.78
CA LEU A 69 12.79 12.10 14.51
C LEU A 69 12.87 13.32 13.58
N ASN A 70 14.05 13.58 13.04
CA ASN A 70 14.26 14.52 11.95
C ASN A 70 14.03 13.82 10.62
N TYR A 71 12.78 13.80 10.14
CA TYR A 71 12.40 13.09 8.90
C TYR A 71 13.14 13.59 7.67
N GLY A 72 13.35 14.91 7.54
CA GLY A 72 14.13 15.49 6.46
C GLY A 72 15.59 15.05 6.50
N GLY A 73 16.20 15.03 7.69
CA GLY A 73 17.56 14.53 7.90
C GLY A 73 17.70 13.06 7.56
N ILE A 74 16.72 12.24 7.93
CA ILE A 74 16.67 10.81 7.58
C ILE A 74 16.66 10.63 6.06
N ALA A 75 15.86 11.39 5.31
CA ALA A 75 15.87 11.35 3.86
C ALA A 75 17.26 11.63 3.28
N LEU A 76 17.97 12.63 3.81
CA LEU A 76 19.30 13.00 3.35
C LEU A 76 20.36 11.91 3.61
N MET A 77 20.26 11.18 4.72
CA MET A 77 21.17 10.07 5.02
C MET A 77 21.15 8.98 3.94
N TRP A 78 20.04 8.78 3.28
CA TRP A 78 19.87 7.74 2.25
C TRP A 78 20.32 8.15 0.85
N ARG A 79 20.83 9.39 0.66
CA ARG A 79 21.23 9.90 -0.65
C ARG A 79 22.52 9.31 -1.20
N GLY A 80 23.42 8.84 -0.34
CA GLY A 80 24.70 8.29 -0.72
C GLY A 80 25.02 7.01 0.06
N GLY A 81 25.71 6.06 -0.56
CA GLY A 81 26.12 4.81 0.07
C GLY A 81 24.98 3.86 0.49
N CYS A 82 23.76 4.09 0.01
CA CYS A 82 22.59 3.34 0.42
C CYS A 82 21.84 2.75 -0.79
N ILE A 83 21.42 1.48 -0.69
CA ILE A 83 20.67 0.79 -1.74
C ILE A 83 19.29 1.42 -2.01
N ILE A 84 18.69 2.04 -0.98
CA ILE A 84 17.40 2.73 -1.10
C ILE A 84 17.53 4.17 -1.64
N ARG A 85 18.67 4.56 -2.16
CA ARG A 85 18.88 5.85 -2.79
C ARG A 85 17.81 6.15 -3.85
N SER A 86 17.28 7.39 -3.86
CA SER A 86 16.26 7.84 -4.81
C SER A 86 16.44 9.31 -5.18
N ALA A 87 16.02 9.67 -6.41
CA ALA A 87 16.09 11.03 -6.91
C ALA A 87 15.22 12.02 -6.09
N PHE A 88 14.12 11.55 -5.49
CA PHE A 88 13.17 12.40 -4.75
C PHE A 88 13.48 12.56 -3.25
N LEU A 89 14.61 12.05 -2.74
CA LEU A 89 14.94 12.19 -1.30
C LEU A 89 15.09 13.66 -0.88
N GLY A 90 15.60 14.52 -1.77
CA GLY A 90 15.61 15.97 -1.54
C GLY A 90 14.21 16.55 -1.39
N LYS A 91 13.23 16.05 -2.17
CA LYS A 91 11.83 16.48 -2.08
C LYS A 91 11.16 16.03 -0.79
N ILE A 92 11.52 14.85 -0.27
CA ILE A 92 11.07 14.44 1.06
C ILE A 92 11.59 15.39 2.15
N LYS A 93 12.88 15.76 2.08
CA LYS A 93 13.45 16.75 2.99
C LYS A 93 12.68 18.07 2.91
N ASP A 94 12.45 18.58 1.70
CA ASP A 94 11.75 19.85 1.49
C ASP A 94 10.33 19.81 2.06
N ALA A 95 9.57 18.73 1.82
CA ALA A 95 8.22 18.52 2.34
C ALA A 95 8.15 18.58 3.88
N TYR A 96 9.11 17.95 4.58
CA TYR A 96 9.14 17.99 6.05
C TYR A 96 9.74 19.27 6.64
N ILE A 97 10.50 20.04 5.87
CA ILE A 97 10.90 21.41 6.26
C ILE A 97 9.68 22.33 6.17
N GLU A 98 8.93 22.26 5.08
CA GLU A 98 7.75 23.10 4.86
C GLU A 98 6.58 22.72 5.82
N ASN A 99 6.38 21.43 6.04
CA ASN A 99 5.36 20.94 6.97
C ASN A 99 5.91 19.83 7.89
N PRO A 100 6.49 20.18 9.05
CA PRO A 100 6.98 19.19 10.02
C PRO A 100 5.90 18.25 10.57
N ALA A 101 4.63 18.65 10.50
CA ALA A 101 3.48 17.86 10.95
C ALA A 101 2.86 17.01 9.83
N LEU A 102 3.45 16.99 8.63
CA LEU A 102 2.94 16.25 7.47
C LEU A 102 2.63 14.79 7.84
N SER A 103 1.37 14.41 7.74
CA SER A 103 0.89 13.09 8.17
C SER A 103 1.25 11.97 7.20
N ASN A 104 1.35 12.26 5.92
CA ASN A 104 1.76 11.33 4.88
C ASN A 104 2.39 12.10 3.71
N LEU A 105 3.46 11.58 3.11
CA LEU A 105 4.11 12.20 1.96
C LEU A 105 3.16 12.45 0.79
N LEU A 106 2.14 11.63 0.61
CA LEU A 106 1.15 11.77 -0.47
C LEU A 106 0.29 13.03 -0.36
N LEU A 107 0.28 13.69 0.80
CA LEU A 107 -0.44 14.94 1.05
C LEU A 107 0.43 16.19 0.80
N ASP A 108 1.70 16.01 0.49
CA ASP A 108 2.57 17.08 0.05
C ASP A 108 2.28 17.44 -1.42
N PRO A 109 2.23 18.74 -1.79
CA PRO A 109 1.85 19.17 -3.14
C PRO A 109 2.72 18.59 -4.26
N TYR A 110 4.02 18.42 -4.04
CA TYR A 110 4.91 17.83 -5.02
C TYR A 110 4.58 16.36 -5.27
N PHE A 111 4.40 15.58 -4.21
CA PHE A 111 4.11 14.15 -4.32
C PHE A 111 2.69 13.90 -4.81
N GLU A 112 1.71 14.70 -4.38
CA GLU A 112 0.33 14.65 -4.90
C GLU A 112 0.31 14.84 -6.41
N LYS A 113 0.91 15.91 -6.91
CA LYS A 113 1.00 16.20 -8.35
C LYS A 113 1.69 15.07 -9.10
N THR A 114 2.86 14.65 -8.61
CA THR A 114 3.66 13.60 -9.23
C THR A 114 2.88 12.29 -9.35
N ILE A 115 2.23 11.84 -8.29
CA ILE A 115 1.44 10.60 -8.33
C ILE A 115 0.26 10.73 -9.30
N LYS A 116 -0.45 11.86 -9.32
CA LYS A 116 -1.56 12.08 -10.26
C LYS A 116 -1.10 11.95 -11.73
N GLU A 117 0.06 12.48 -12.06
CA GLU A 117 0.64 12.39 -13.41
C GLU A 117 1.04 10.96 -13.79
N LEU A 118 1.56 10.18 -12.84
CA LEU A 118 2.07 8.82 -13.08
C LEU A 118 0.98 7.74 -13.00
N LEU A 119 -0.15 8.03 -12.38
CA LEU A 119 -1.19 7.05 -12.06
C LEU A 119 -1.76 6.30 -13.28
N PRO A 120 -2.03 6.94 -14.45
CA PRO A 120 -2.52 6.24 -15.63
C PRO A 120 -1.54 5.17 -16.13
N ALA A 121 -0.27 5.50 -16.24
CA ALA A 121 0.78 4.58 -16.66
C ALA A 121 0.92 3.41 -15.65
N TRP A 122 0.87 3.71 -14.37
CA TRP A 122 0.96 2.71 -13.32
C TRP A 122 -0.19 1.70 -13.37
N ARG A 123 -1.43 2.16 -13.55
CA ARG A 123 -2.59 1.28 -13.75
C ARG A 123 -2.46 0.42 -15.00
N THR A 124 -1.98 0.99 -16.09
CA THR A 124 -1.71 0.26 -17.33
C THR A 124 -0.73 -0.89 -17.11
N VAL A 125 0.38 -0.63 -16.41
CA VAL A 125 1.41 -1.66 -16.15
C VAL A 125 0.88 -2.78 -15.24
N VAL A 126 0.21 -2.44 -14.14
CA VAL A 126 -0.34 -3.45 -13.22
C VAL A 126 -1.42 -4.29 -13.90
N SER A 127 -2.29 -3.66 -14.69
CA SER A 127 -3.32 -4.36 -15.46
C SER A 127 -2.71 -5.30 -16.51
N ALA A 128 -1.73 -4.83 -17.27
CA ALA A 128 -1.04 -5.66 -18.26
C ALA A 128 -0.30 -6.83 -17.60
N ALA A 129 0.40 -6.58 -16.48
CA ALA A 129 1.08 -7.64 -15.74
C ALA A 129 0.11 -8.73 -15.28
N ALA A 130 -1.05 -8.35 -14.74
CA ALA A 130 -2.09 -9.29 -14.32
C ALA A 130 -2.64 -10.09 -15.53
N SER A 131 -2.96 -9.41 -16.64
CA SER A 131 -3.50 -10.02 -17.85
C SER A 131 -2.52 -10.98 -18.52
N CYS A 132 -1.24 -10.63 -18.53
CA CYS A 132 -0.17 -11.49 -19.07
C CYS A 132 0.34 -12.52 -18.05
N GLY A 133 -0.20 -12.58 -16.86
CA GLY A 133 0.24 -13.51 -15.82
C GLY A 133 1.67 -13.27 -15.31
N VAL A 134 2.17 -12.04 -15.41
CA VAL A 134 3.47 -11.63 -14.88
C VAL A 134 3.30 -11.17 -13.43
N PRO A 135 3.93 -11.83 -12.45
CA PRO A 135 3.81 -11.45 -11.05
C PRO A 135 4.53 -10.12 -10.78
N ALA A 136 3.78 -9.11 -10.36
CA ALA A 136 4.29 -7.78 -9.99
C ALA A 136 3.81 -7.38 -8.58
N PRO A 137 4.06 -8.19 -7.53
CA PRO A 137 3.41 -8.02 -6.23
C PRO A 137 3.74 -6.70 -5.54
N ALA A 138 4.94 -6.18 -5.67
CA ALA A 138 5.32 -4.91 -5.05
C ALA A 138 4.60 -3.71 -5.70
N MET A 139 4.50 -3.67 -7.04
CA MET A 139 3.78 -2.62 -7.76
C MET A 139 2.27 -2.70 -7.51
N SER A 140 1.71 -3.91 -7.49
CA SER A 140 0.29 -4.15 -7.23
C SER A 140 -0.10 -3.80 -5.80
N ALA A 141 0.71 -4.19 -4.81
CA ALA A 141 0.48 -3.85 -3.42
C ALA A 141 0.58 -2.33 -3.16
N ALA A 142 1.54 -1.65 -3.80
CA ALA A 142 1.66 -0.21 -3.69
C ALA A 142 0.44 0.52 -4.30
N LEU A 143 -0.06 0.05 -5.45
CA LEU A 143 -1.26 0.61 -6.08
C LEU A 143 -2.49 0.37 -5.20
N SER A 144 -2.66 -0.83 -4.65
CA SER A 144 -3.75 -1.15 -3.73
C SER A 144 -3.71 -0.30 -2.45
N TYR A 145 -2.51 -0.05 -1.91
CA TYR A 145 -2.35 0.88 -0.79
C TYR A 145 -2.81 2.29 -1.17
N PHE A 146 -2.36 2.81 -2.32
CA PHE A 146 -2.76 4.13 -2.80
C PHE A 146 -4.28 4.24 -2.96
N ASP A 147 -4.89 3.27 -3.64
CA ASP A 147 -6.34 3.24 -3.84
C ASP A 147 -7.10 3.19 -2.51
N GLY A 148 -6.67 2.35 -1.58
CA GLY A 148 -7.25 2.29 -0.24
C GLY A 148 -7.08 3.59 0.53
N TYR A 149 -5.88 4.15 0.55
CA TYR A 149 -5.56 5.38 1.28
C TYR A 149 -6.34 6.60 0.76
N THR A 150 -6.62 6.65 -0.54
CA THR A 150 -7.34 7.76 -1.18
C THR A 150 -8.85 7.55 -1.32
N THR A 151 -9.36 6.40 -0.88
CA THR A 151 -10.79 6.10 -0.93
C THR A 151 -11.49 6.56 0.35
N ARG A 152 -12.42 7.51 0.21
CA ARG A 152 -13.18 8.06 1.35
C ARG A 152 -14.02 7.00 2.06
N CYS A 153 -14.65 6.12 1.30
CA CYS A 153 -15.50 5.05 1.83
C CYS A 153 -14.96 3.71 1.29
N LEU A 154 -14.08 3.08 2.08
CA LEU A 154 -13.46 1.82 1.70
C LEU A 154 -14.50 0.70 1.52
N PRO A 155 -14.29 -0.22 0.56
CA PRO A 155 -15.09 -1.44 0.43
C PRO A 155 -14.75 -2.47 1.54
N ALA A 156 -14.58 -1.97 2.78
CA ALA A 156 -14.23 -2.76 3.96
C ALA A 156 -15.44 -3.06 4.85
N ASN A 157 -16.65 -2.67 4.41
CA ASN A 157 -17.88 -2.87 5.19
C ASN A 157 -18.11 -4.34 5.53
N LEU A 158 -17.84 -5.24 4.58
CA LEU A 158 -17.97 -6.68 4.82
C LEU A 158 -16.97 -7.19 5.87
N LEU A 159 -15.75 -6.71 5.84
CA LEU A 159 -14.73 -7.05 6.85
C LEU A 159 -15.15 -6.55 8.23
N GLN A 160 -15.68 -5.34 8.33
CA GLN A 160 -16.13 -4.78 9.60
C GLN A 160 -17.40 -5.49 10.10
N ALA A 161 -18.33 -5.86 9.20
CA ALA A 161 -19.48 -6.68 9.53
C ALA A 161 -19.06 -8.07 10.04
N GLN A 162 -18.08 -8.69 9.37
CA GLN A 162 -17.52 -9.98 9.81
C GLN A 162 -16.89 -9.88 11.21
N ARG A 163 -16.14 -8.85 11.49
CA ARG A 163 -15.56 -8.61 12.82
C ARG A 163 -16.63 -8.42 13.88
N ASP A 164 -17.68 -7.67 13.55
CA ASP A 164 -18.81 -7.47 14.45
C ASP A 164 -19.60 -8.76 14.68
N TYR A 165 -19.79 -9.56 13.63
CA TYR A 165 -20.41 -10.89 13.70
C TYR A 165 -19.65 -11.85 14.62
N PHE A 166 -18.32 -11.93 14.50
CA PHE A 166 -17.52 -12.90 15.26
C PHE A 166 -17.24 -12.48 16.70
N GLY A 167 -17.21 -11.19 17.01
CA GLY A 167 -16.73 -10.75 18.31
C GLY A 167 -17.29 -9.42 18.81
N ALA A 168 -18.39 -8.95 18.28
CA ALA A 168 -19.00 -7.66 18.65
C ALA A 168 -17.98 -6.49 18.62
N HIS A 169 -17.11 -6.48 17.61
CA HIS A 169 -16.06 -5.45 17.47
C HIS A 169 -16.59 -4.08 17.07
N THR A 170 -17.90 -3.95 16.94
CA THR A 170 -18.63 -2.73 16.60
C THR A 170 -18.28 -2.17 15.21
N TYR A 171 -19.10 -1.27 14.72
CA TYR A 171 -18.89 -0.52 13.48
C TYR A 171 -19.46 0.88 13.60
N ARG A 172 -19.06 1.78 12.71
CA ARG A 172 -19.59 3.14 12.61
C ARG A 172 -20.50 3.24 11.41
N ARG A 173 -21.62 3.94 11.56
CA ARG A 173 -22.58 4.19 10.48
C ARG A 173 -22.29 5.53 9.81
N LEU A 174 -22.56 5.62 8.50
CA LEU A 174 -22.40 6.86 7.75
C LEU A 174 -23.49 7.89 8.04
N ASP A 175 -24.64 7.43 8.54
CA ASP A 175 -25.81 8.22 8.90
C ASP A 175 -25.87 8.58 10.40
N ALA A 176 -24.79 8.36 11.13
CA ALA A 176 -24.66 8.65 12.55
C ALA A 176 -23.40 9.48 12.84
N SER A 177 -23.31 10.02 14.07
CA SER A 177 -22.11 10.73 14.54
C SER A 177 -20.87 9.81 14.46
N ALA A 178 -19.71 10.40 14.11
CA ALA A 178 -18.44 9.67 14.03
C ALA A 178 -17.99 9.05 15.37
N ASP A 179 -18.49 9.55 16.48
CA ASP A 179 -18.16 9.03 17.82
C ASP A 179 -19.07 7.87 18.24
N GLN A 180 -20.18 7.67 17.51
CA GLN A 180 -21.15 6.64 17.82
C GLN A 180 -20.74 5.31 17.16
N VAL A 181 -20.70 4.25 17.97
CA VAL A 181 -20.44 2.88 17.51
C VAL A 181 -21.68 2.02 17.68
N PHE A 182 -21.82 1.04 16.80
CA PHE A 182 -22.97 0.15 16.73
C PHE A 182 -22.52 -1.30 16.76
N HIS A 183 -23.35 -2.16 17.30
CA HIS A 183 -23.25 -3.60 17.20
C HIS A 183 -24.58 -4.16 16.70
N THR A 184 -24.52 -5.17 15.85
CA THR A 184 -25.72 -5.88 15.38
C THR A 184 -25.77 -7.27 15.97
N ASN A 185 -26.91 -7.62 16.59
CA ASN A 185 -27.16 -9.01 16.98
C ASN A 185 -27.52 -9.84 15.73
N TRP A 186 -26.47 -10.33 15.04
CA TRP A 186 -26.57 -10.99 13.74
C TRP A 186 -27.34 -12.30 13.76
N THR A 187 -27.31 -13.02 14.87
CA THR A 187 -27.90 -14.37 15.00
C THR A 187 -29.18 -14.41 15.81
N GLY A 188 -29.47 -13.37 16.56
CA GLY A 188 -30.52 -13.36 17.56
C GLY A 188 -30.24 -14.22 18.82
N HIS A 189 -29.09 -14.91 18.86
CA HIS A 189 -28.71 -15.84 19.92
C HIS A 189 -27.29 -15.55 20.42
N GLY A 190 -27.12 -14.61 21.34
CA GLY A 190 -25.81 -14.27 21.89
C GLY A 190 -24.93 -13.45 20.92
N GLY A 191 -23.64 -13.37 21.22
CA GLY A 191 -22.69 -12.62 20.39
C GLY A 191 -22.50 -11.17 20.80
N SER A 192 -23.05 -10.77 21.95
CA SER A 192 -22.91 -9.41 22.50
C SER A 192 -21.61 -9.18 23.27
N THR A 193 -20.77 -10.20 23.41
CA THR A 193 -19.49 -10.12 24.13
C THR A 193 -18.35 -9.95 23.15
N ALA A 194 -17.64 -8.82 23.25
CA ALA A 194 -16.37 -8.63 22.55
C ALA A 194 -15.37 -9.71 23.00
N ALA A 195 -14.78 -10.43 22.05
CA ALA A 195 -13.64 -11.28 22.34
C ALA A 195 -12.46 -10.39 22.70
N GLY A 196 -12.09 -10.32 23.97
CA GLY A 196 -11.10 -9.40 24.55
C GLY A 196 -9.65 -9.59 24.14
N THR A 197 -9.38 -10.33 23.04
CA THR A 197 -8.01 -10.76 22.68
C THR A 197 -7.46 -10.17 21.39
N TYR A 198 -8.21 -9.33 20.69
CA TYR A 198 -7.72 -8.71 19.44
C TYR A 198 -7.85 -7.19 19.49
N ASN A 199 -7.19 -6.56 20.45
CA ASN A 199 -6.80 -5.16 20.34
C ASN A 199 -5.51 -5.11 19.51
N ALA A 200 -5.66 -4.93 18.20
CA ALA A 200 -4.57 -4.54 17.32
C ALA A 200 -4.61 -3.04 17.09
#